data_aed11c4a64ff05f1e96fbf65d72fc55c
#
_entry.id   aed11c4a64ff05f1e96fbf65d72fc55c
#
_cell.length_a   1.000
_cell.length_b   1.000
_cell.length_c   1.000
_cell.angle_alpha   90.00
_cell.angle_beta   90.00
_cell.angle_gamma   90.00
#
_symmetry.space_group_name_H-M   'P 1'
#
loop_
_entity.id
_entity.type
_entity.pdbx_description
1 polymer ?
#
loop_
_entity_poly.entity_id
_entity_poly.type
_entity_poly.pdbx_seq_one_letter_code
_entity_poly.pdbx_strand_id
1 'polypeptide(L)'
;MIAHVCERASQSGAAGVHVATDDERIAAAVRAHGHRVVMTRADHPSGTDRLAEAAAQLGLGDDEVVVNVQGDEPLIAPPLIADVARVLETGEAEVSTACHEIHDPAALVNPNVVKVVLDARGYALYFSRSQIPFPRESGGRWYRHAGIYGYRVGFLRRYSSLAPAPLEKTEALEQLRVLWHGYRIAVAVSAGAVAPGVDTPQDLEAVRRMLA
;
A
#
# COMPACT_ATOMS: atom_id res chain seq x y z
N MET A 1 -12.84 12.88 -3.92
CA MET A 1 -11.90 11.75 -3.94
C MET A 1 -11.57 11.29 -2.52
N ILE A 2 -10.87 12.07 -1.69
CA ILE A 2 -10.47 11.62 -0.34
C ILE A 2 -11.63 11.14 0.54
N ALA A 3 -12.82 11.73 0.46
CA ALA A 3 -14.00 11.28 1.21
C ALA A 3 -14.39 9.83 0.84
N HIS A 4 -14.35 9.45 -0.44
CA HIS A 4 -14.64 8.08 -0.87
C HIS A 4 -13.59 7.10 -0.33
N VAL A 5 -12.31 7.47 -0.32
CA VAL A 5 -11.27 6.65 0.32
C VAL A 5 -11.57 6.43 1.80
N CYS A 6 -11.95 7.49 2.54
CA CYS A 6 -12.32 7.39 3.95
C CYS A 6 -13.56 6.50 4.17
N GLU A 7 -14.58 6.63 3.33
CA GLU A 7 -15.78 5.80 3.38
C GLU A 7 -15.43 4.31 3.18
N ARG A 8 -14.61 3.99 2.17
CA ARG A 8 -14.13 2.64 1.92
C ARG A 8 -13.28 2.10 3.08
N ALA A 9 -12.34 2.90 3.57
CA ALA A 9 -11.53 2.51 4.72
C ALA A 9 -12.38 2.27 5.98
N SER A 10 -13.41 3.06 6.22
CA SER A 10 -14.33 2.88 7.37
C SER A 10 -15.13 1.56 7.30
N GLN A 11 -15.32 1.01 6.11
CA GLN A 11 -16.01 -0.28 5.90
C GLN A 11 -15.09 -1.49 6.06
N SER A 12 -13.78 -1.29 6.27
CA SER A 12 -12.79 -2.38 6.40
C SER A 12 -12.80 -3.08 7.76
N GLY A 13 -13.51 -2.54 8.76
CA GLY A 13 -13.46 -3.01 10.13
C GLY A 13 -12.31 -2.42 10.95
N ALA A 14 -11.58 -1.43 10.42
CA ALA A 14 -10.54 -0.73 11.16
C ALA A 14 -11.10 -0.01 12.40
N ALA A 15 -10.36 -0.04 13.51
CA ALA A 15 -10.74 0.64 14.76
C ALA A 15 -10.81 2.18 14.63
N GLY A 16 -10.08 2.73 13.66
CA GLY A 16 -10.10 4.16 13.34
C GLY A 16 -9.55 4.45 11.95
N VAL A 17 -10.10 5.49 11.32
CA VAL A 17 -9.62 6.01 10.01
C VAL A 17 -9.24 7.46 10.20
N HIS A 18 -8.03 7.81 9.79
CA HIS A 18 -7.46 9.14 9.91
C HIS A 18 -6.78 9.54 8.60
N VAL A 19 -6.99 10.76 8.16
CA VAL A 19 -6.27 11.31 7.00
C VAL A 19 -5.06 12.10 7.50
N ALA A 20 -3.86 11.64 7.15
CA ALA A 20 -2.62 12.37 7.40
C ALA A 20 -2.31 13.30 6.22
N THR A 21 -2.28 14.61 6.47
CA THR A 21 -2.04 15.61 5.42
C THR A 21 -1.35 16.85 5.99
N ASP A 22 -0.62 17.55 5.14
CA ASP A 22 -0.06 18.89 5.40
C ASP A 22 -0.87 20.01 4.72
N ASP A 23 -1.90 19.67 3.94
CA ASP A 23 -2.71 20.62 3.18
C ASP A 23 -4.04 20.91 3.90
N GLU A 24 -4.23 22.17 4.31
CA GLU A 24 -5.43 22.59 5.04
C GLU A 24 -6.72 22.49 4.18
N ARG A 25 -6.60 22.56 2.84
CA ARG A 25 -7.76 22.37 1.95
C ARG A 25 -8.25 20.91 2.00
N ILE A 26 -7.31 19.95 2.05
CA ILE A 26 -7.64 18.53 2.22
C ILE A 26 -8.23 18.32 3.61
N ALA A 27 -7.61 18.88 4.65
CA ALA A 27 -8.10 18.78 6.02
C ALA A 27 -9.52 19.32 6.17
N ALA A 28 -9.82 20.49 5.58
CA ALA A 28 -11.15 21.08 5.57
C ALA A 28 -12.17 20.18 4.87
N ALA A 29 -11.83 19.62 3.71
CA ALA A 29 -12.69 18.72 2.97
C ALA A 29 -12.98 17.43 3.77
N VAL A 30 -11.97 16.85 4.42
CA VAL A 30 -12.10 15.64 5.25
C VAL A 30 -13.01 15.89 6.45
N ARG A 31 -12.81 17.01 7.18
CA ARG A 31 -13.64 17.40 8.32
C ARG A 31 -15.10 17.67 7.92
N ALA A 32 -15.31 18.31 6.73
CA ALA A 32 -16.64 18.58 6.20
C ALA A 32 -17.46 17.31 5.93
N HIS A 33 -16.79 16.17 5.70
CA HIS A 33 -17.41 14.85 5.53
C HIS A 33 -17.41 14.01 6.82
N GLY A 34 -17.09 14.60 7.98
CA GLY A 34 -17.15 13.94 9.29
C GLY A 34 -15.98 12.98 9.58
N HIS A 35 -14.89 13.02 8.77
CA HIS A 35 -13.74 12.17 9.00
C HIS A 35 -12.65 12.87 9.84
N ARG A 36 -11.74 12.08 10.39
CA ARG A 36 -10.67 12.56 11.27
C ARG A 36 -9.41 12.92 10.47
N VAL A 37 -8.74 13.98 10.92
CA VAL A 37 -7.51 14.49 10.30
C VAL A 37 -6.38 14.52 11.30
N VAL A 38 -5.19 14.12 10.88
CA VAL A 38 -3.92 14.34 11.56
C VAL A 38 -3.10 15.27 10.67
N MET A 39 -2.88 16.50 11.15
CA MET A 39 -1.99 17.44 10.45
C MET A 39 -0.55 17.03 10.67
N THR A 40 0.20 16.90 9.59
CA THR A 40 1.60 16.48 9.58
C THR A 40 2.48 17.54 8.93
N ARG A 41 3.77 17.47 9.14
CA ARG A 41 4.73 18.40 8.51
C ARG A 41 4.69 18.24 6.98
N ALA A 42 5.03 19.30 6.27
CA ALA A 42 5.09 19.33 4.81
C ALA A 42 6.40 18.75 4.23
N ASP A 43 7.45 18.64 5.04
CA ASP A 43 8.82 18.33 4.62
C ASP A 43 9.17 16.82 4.72
N HIS A 44 8.17 15.94 4.79
CA HIS A 44 8.43 14.50 4.79
C HIS A 44 9.01 14.03 3.46
N PRO A 45 10.11 13.24 3.49
CA PRO A 45 10.73 12.70 2.28
C PRO A 45 9.87 11.61 1.60
N SER A 46 8.98 10.96 2.35
CA SER A 46 8.10 9.90 1.82
C SER A 46 6.75 9.85 2.54
N GLY A 47 5.79 9.14 1.94
CA GLY A 47 4.50 8.82 2.57
C GLY A 47 4.64 7.95 3.82
N THR A 48 5.65 7.09 3.86
CA THR A 48 5.93 6.24 5.03
C THR A 48 6.42 7.06 6.22
N ASP A 49 7.24 8.09 5.99
CA ASP A 49 7.67 9.03 7.05
C ASP A 49 6.49 9.85 7.60
N ARG A 50 5.58 10.29 6.72
CA ARG A 50 4.32 10.96 7.12
C ARG A 50 3.46 10.05 7.99
N LEU A 51 3.36 8.77 7.62
CA LEU A 51 2.60 7.78 8.38
C LEU A 51 3.19 7.56 9.77
N ALA A 52 4.53 7.52 9.88
CA ALA A 52 5.23 7.40 11.17
C ALA A 52 4.92 8.58 12.10
N GLU A 53 4.91 9.82 11.57
CA GLU A 53 4.50 11.00 12.35
C GLU A 53 3.04 10.90 12.79
N ALA A 54 2.14 10.54 11.90
CA ALA A 54 0.71 10.39 12.21
C ALA A 54 0.48 9.34 13.31
N ALA A 55 1.14 8.17 13.24
CA ALA A 55 1.07 7.13 14.26
C ALA A 55 1.58 7.61 15.62
N ALA A 56 2.65 8.42 15.64
CA ALA A 56 3.19 9.00 16.86
C ALA A 56 2.22 10.02 17.48
N GLN A 57 1.62 10.92 16.67
CA GLN A 57 0.63 11.89 17.15
C GLN A 57 -0.62 11.22 17.71
N LEU A 58 -1.02 10.07 17.15
CA LEU A 58 -2.15 9.27 17.63
C LEU A 58 -1.81 8.44 18.88
N GLY A 59 -0.55 8.40 19.30
CA GLY A 59 -0.10 7.65 20.47
C GLY A 59 -0.17 6.13 20.31
N LEU A 60 -0.08 5.62 19.07
CA LEU A 60 -0.19 4.19 18.80
C LEU A 60 1.02 3.41 19.36
N GLY A 61 0.76 2.24 19.93
CA GLY A 61 1.77 1.33 20.47
C GLY A 61 2.53 0.56 19.38
N ASP A 62 3.70 0.02 19.71
CA ASP A 62 4.59 -0.65 18.75
C ASP A 62 3.96 -1.87 18.06
N ASP A 63 3.09 -2.60 18.75
CA ASP A 63 2.41 -3.80 18.25
C ASP A 63 1.16 -3.50 17.42
N GLU A 64 0.69 -2.24 17.43
CA GLU A 64 -0.48 -1.86 16.64
C GLU A 64 -0.16 -1.87 15.15
N VAL A 65 -1.19 -2.20 14.35
CA VAL A 65 -1.09 -2.27 12.90
C VAL A 65 -1.75 -1.05 12.29
N VAL A 66 -1.04 -0.40 11.38
CA VAL A 66 -1.55 0.72 10.57
C VAL A 66 -1.54 0.31 9.11
N VAL A 67 -2.66 0.45 8.41
CA VAL A 67 -2.74 0.26 6.96
C VAL A 67 -2.74 1.62 6.27
N ASN A 68 -1.78 1.83 5.40
CA ASN A 68 -1.66 3.02 4.55
C ASN A 68 -2.47 2.82 3.27
N VAL A 69 -3.58 3.53 3.16
CA VAL A 69 -4.39 3.62 1.94
C VAL A 69 -4.08 4.95 1.26
N GLN A 70 -3.71 4.91 -0.01
CA GLN A 70 -3.38 6.12 -0.77
C GLN A 70 -4.63 6.98 -1.02
N GLY A 71 -4.47 8.30 -0.98
CA GLY A 71 -5.58 9.24 -1.12
C GLY A 71 -6.18 9.30 -2.53
N ASP A 72 -5.54 8.69 -3.50
CA ASP A 72 -5.92 8.55 -4.91
C ASP A 72 -6.55 7.20 -5.26
N GLU A 73 -6.89 6.36 -4.24
CA GLU A 73 -7.55 5.06 -4.43
C GLU A 73 -9.03 5.06 -3.98
N PRO A 74 -9.94 5.84 -4.59
CA PRO A 74 -11.33 5.96 -4.16
C PRO A 74 -12.16 4.69 -4.35
N LEU A 75 -11.68 3.74 -5.14
CA LEU A 75 -12.33 2.45 -5.42
C LEU A 75 -11.74 1.27 -4.64
N ILE A 76 -10.83 1.53 -3.70
CA ILE A 76 -10.20 0.45 -2.92
C ILE A 76 -11.26 -0.43 -2.27
N ALA A 77 -11.07 -1.75 -2.34
CA ALA A 77 -11.99 -2.70 -1.76
C ALA A 77 -11.78 -2.80 -0.23
N PRO A 78 -12.80 -2.55 0.61
CA PRO A 78 -12.66 -2.68 2.06
C PRO A 78 -12.11 -4.03 2.54
N PRO A 79 -12.48 -5.19 1.94
CA PRO A 79 -11.89 -6.47 2.30
C PRO A 79 -10.37 -6.53 2.07
N LEU A 80 -9.85 -5.85 1.03
CA LEU A 80 -8.41 -5.81 0.77
C LEU A 80 -7.64 -5.11 1.90
N ILE A 81 -8.19 -4.02 2.43
CA ILE A 81 -7.62 -3.31 3.58
C ILE A 81 -7.57 -4.24 4.80
N ALA A 82 -8.67 -4.96 5.07
CA ALA A 82 -8.75 -5.93 6.15
C ALA A 82 -7.76 -7.09 5.96
N ASP A 83 -7.61 -7.60 4.73
CA ASP A 83 -6.68 -8.69 4.43
C ASP A 83 -5.23 -8.28 4.64
N VAL A 84 -4.84 -7.05 4.25
CA VAL A 84 -3.49 -6.51 4.49
C VAL A 84 -3.20 -6.37 5.98
N ALA A 85 -4.17 -5.93 6.79
CA ALA A 85 -4.01 -5.89 8.25
C ALA A 85 -3.86 -7.32 8.82
N ARG A 86 -4.75 -8.24 8.43
CA ARG A 86 -4.82 -9.60 8.98
C ARG A 86 -3.56 -10.41 8.73
N VAL A 87 -2.95 -10.36 7.53
CA VAL A 87 -1.72 -11.11 7.26
C VAL A 87 -0.53 -10.61 8.08
N LEU A 88 -0.59 -9.35 8.53
CA LEU A 88 0.41 -8.78 9.43
C LEU A 88 0.17 -9.16 10.90
N GLU A 89 -1.09 -9.13 11.35
CA GLU A 89 -1.45 -9.51 12.71
C GLU A 89 -1.13 -10.98 13.03
N THR A 90 -1.38 -11.88 12.07
CA THR A 90 -1.21 -13.33 12.24
C THR A 90 0.20 -13.83 11.88
N GLY A 91 1.04 -12.97 11.28
CA GLY A 91 2.36 -13.31 10.78
C GLY A 91 3.51 -12.75 11.62
N GLU A 92 4.73 -13.08 11.20
CA GLU A 92 5.98 -12.60 11.81
C GLU A 92 6.62 -11.44 11.03
N ALA A 93 5.91 -10.87 10.04
CA ALA A 93 6.41 -9.76 9.24
C ALA A 93 6.22 -8.43 9.97
N GLU A 94 7.04 -7.46 9.63
CA GLU A 94 6.94 -6.07 10.06
C GLU A 94 6.09 -5.21 9.11
N VAL A 95 5.99 -5.66 7.84
CA VAL A 95 5.28 -4.99 6.76
C VAL A 95 4.38 -5.98 6.05
N SER A 96 3.24 -5.53 5.57
CA SER A 96 2.37 -6.28 4.68
C SER A 96 2.01 -5.46 3.44
N THR A 97 1.60 -6.16 2.39
CA THR A 97 1.07 -5.56 1.17
C THR A 97 0.09 -6.53 0.51
N ALA A 98 -0.38 -6.22 -0.69
CA ALA A 98 -1.27 -7.08 -1.45
C ALA A 98 -0.78 -7.33 -2.87
N CYS A 99 -1.31 -8.38 -3.48
CA CYS A 99 -1.16 -8.66 -4.91
C CYS A 99 -2.40 -9.36 -5.45
N HIS A 100 -2.51 -9.44 -6.78
CA HIS A 100 -3.46 -10.29 -7.47
C HIS A 100 -2.81 -10.98 -8.67
N GLU A 101 -3.39 -12.09 -9.13
CA GLU A 101 -2.87 -12.84 -10.27
C GLU A 101 -2.99 -12.04 -11.57
N ILE A 102 -1.93 -12.09 -12.40
CA ILE A 102 -1.90 -11.47 -13.71
C ILE A 102 -2.41 -12.47 -14.73
N HIS A 103 -3.50 -12.13 -15.42
CA HIS A 103 -4.07 -12.96 -16.49
C HIS A 103 -3.77 -12.40 -17.89
N ASP A 104 -3.48 -11.09 -18.00
CA ASP A 104 -3.12 -10.44 -19.27
C ASP A 104 -1.62 -10.55 -19.53
N PRO A 105 -1.18 -11.24 -20.60
CA PRO A 105 0.23 -11.33 -20.95
C PRO A 105 0.91 -9.98 -21.20
N ALA A 106 0.17 -8.96 -21.66
CA ALA A 106 0.72 -7.64 -21.88
C ALA A 106 1.14 -6.97 -20.55
N ALA A 107 0.46 -7.26 -19.46
CA ALA A 107 0.81 -6.77 -18.13
C ALA A 107 2.16 -7.32 -17.63
N LEU A 108 2.57 -8.51 -18.06
CA LEU A 108 3.83 -9.13 -17.63
C LEU A 108 5.06 -8.35 -18.09
N VAL A 109 5.01 -7.83 -19.30
CA VAL A 109 6.15 -7.10 -19.93
C VAL A 109 6.06 -5.59 -19.70
N ASN A 110 4.95 -5.10 -19.14
CA ASN A 110 4.77 -3.69 -18.87
C ASN A 110 5.57 -3.27 -17.60
N PRO A 111 6.57 -2.36 -17.70
CA PRO A 111 7.36 -1.93 -16.54
C PRO A 111 6.59 -1.09 -15.52
N ASN A 112 5.42 -0.56 -15.89
CA ASN A 112 4.54 0.15 -14.97
C ASN A 112 3.71 -0.81 -14.10
N VAL A 113 3.62 -2.07 -14.47
CA VAL A 113 3.06 -3.14 -13.66
C VAL A 113 4.18 -3.78 -12.85
N VAL A 114 4.21 -3.53 -11.55
CA VAL A 114 5.18 -4.15 -10.65
C VAL A 114 4.77 -5.59 -10.39
N LYS A 115 5.71 -6.53 -10.58
CA LYS A 115 5.52 -7.95 -10.27
C LYS A 115 6.09 -8.27 -8.90
N VAL A 116 5.52 -9.26 -8.23
CA VAL A 116 6.02 -9.78 -6.96
C VAL A 116 6.12 -11.30 -7.01
N VAL A 117 7.20 -11.86 -6.48
CA VAL A 117 7.39 -13.30 -6.30
C VAL A 117 7.24 -13.63 -4.83
N LEU A 118 6.49 -14.70 -4.53
CA LEU A 118 6.17 -15.11 -3.16
C LEU A 118 6.88 -16.42 -2.80
N ASP A 119 7.22 -16.58 -1.51
CA ASP A 119 7.60 -17.87 -0.96
C ASP A 119 6.36 -18.73 -0.64
N ALA A 120 6.59 -19.96 -0.21
CA ALA A 120 5.52 -20.92 0.14
C ALA A 120 4.66 -20.48 1.33
N ARG A 121 5.10 -19.51 2.12
CA ARG A 121 4.40 -18.96 3.28
C ARG A 121 3.68 -17.65 2.99
N GLY A 122 3.77 -17.15 1.73
CA GLY A 122 3.16 -15.89 1.32
C GLY A 122 3.97 -14.64 1.64
N TYR A 123 5.28 -14.78 1.91
CA TYR A 123 6.15 -13.61 2.02
C TYR A 123 6.76 -13.23 0.66
N ALA A 124 6.93 -11.95 0.43
CA ALA A 124 7.59 -11.46 -0.78
C ALA A 124 9.07 -11.85 -0.79
N LEU A 125 9.50 -12.49 -1.88
CA LEU A 125 10.91 -12.75 -2.17
C LEU A 125 11.55 -11.56 -2.88
N TYR A 126 10.85 -10.96 -3.85
CA TYR A 126 11.33 -9.80 -4.59
C TYR A 126 10.18 -9.09 -5.32
N PHE A 127 10.37 -7.79 -5.56
CA PHE A 127 9.51 -6.96 -6.41
C PHE A 127 10.32 -6.43 -7.59
N SER A 128 9.75 -6.44 -8.80
CA SER A 128 10.44 -5.91 -9.98
C SER A 128 9.47 -5.35 -11.02
N ARG A 129 9.97 -4.36 -11.77
CA ARG A 129 9.32 -3.90 -13.00
C ARG A 129 9.53 -4.86 -14.15
N SER A 130 10.57 -5.70 -14.10
CA SER A 130 10.82 -6.79 -15.05
C SER A 130 9.80 -7.91 -14.86
N GLN A 131 9.66 -8.76 -15.87
CA GLN A 131 8.89 -10.01 -15.75
C GLN A 131 9.64 -10.97 -14.84
N ILE A 132 9.08 -11.21 -13.66
CA ILE A 132 9.56 -12.20 -12.69
C ILE A 132 8.37 -13.04 -12.19
N PRO A 133 8.55 -14.40 -11.99
CA PRO A 133 9.71 -15.19 -12.42
C PRO A 133 9.78 -15.29 -13.94
N PHE A 134 10.99 -15.59 -14.48
CA PHE A 134 11.16 -15.81 -15.91
C PHE A 134 10.50 -17.14 -16.32
N PRO A 135 9.58 -17.17 -17.28
CA PRO A 135 8.96 -18.41 -17.75
C PRO A 135 9.88 -19.17 -18.68
N ARG A 136 10.50 -20.20 -18.19
CA ARG A 136 11.32 -21.08 -19.05
C ARG A 136 10.46 -22.08 -19.82
N GLU A 137 9.31 -22.43 -19.25
CA GLU A 137 8.32 -23.34 -19.83
C GLU A 137 6.93 -22.68 -19.82
N SER A 138 5.98 -23.21 -20.59
CA SER A 138 4.62 -22.76 -20.58
C SER A 138 3.94 -23.05 -19.24
N GLY A 139 3.17 -22.14 -18.76
CA GLY A 139 2.50 -22.21 -17.44
C GLY A 139 3.31 -21.57 -16.33
N GLY A 140 2.64 -20.94 -15.40
CA GLY A 140 3.21 -20.21 -14.28
C GLY A 140 2.18 -19.24 -13.74
N ARG A 141 2.39 -18.78 -12.50
CA ARG A 141 1.58 -17.74 -11.91
C ARG A 141 2.44 -16.51 -11.71
N TRP A 142 1.92 -15.38 -12.13
CA TRP A 142 2.53 -14.08 -11.93
C TRP A 142 1.58 -13.21 -11.13
N TYR A 143 2.13 -12.42 -10.23
CA TYR A 143 1.34 -11.55 -9.37
C TYR A 143 1.71 -10.09 -9.64
N ARG A 144 0.68 -9.26 -9.83
CA ARG A 144 0.79 -7.82 -9.83
C ARG A 144 0.71 -7.32 -8.38
N HIS A 145 1.71 -6.59 -7.98
CA HIS A 145 1.72 -5.88 -6.70
C HIS A 145 0.66 -4.76 -6.68
N ALA A 146 -0.03 -4.62 -5.57
CA ALA A 146 -0.94 -3.52 -5.28
C ALA A 146 -0.30 -2.58 -4.25
N GLY A 147 -0.36 -1.26 -4.50
CA GLY A 147 0.35 -0.23 -3.73
C GLY A 147 -0.22 0.06 -2.33
N ILE A 148 -0.92 -0.89 -1.72
CA ILE A 148 -1.40 -0.79 -0.34
C ILE A 148 -0.42 -1.47 0.61
N TYR A 149 -0.17 -0.86 1.78
CA TYR A 149 0.78 -1.38 2.76
C TYR A 149 0.22 -1.34 4.17
N GLY A 150 0.49 -2.41 4.93
CA GLY A 150 0.33 -2.46 6.37
C GLY A 150 1.69 -2.42 7.06
N TYR A 151 1.75 -1.83 8.24
CA TYR A 151 2.96 -1.70 9.05
C TYR A 151 2.66 -1.97 10.51
N ARG A 152 3.58 -2.67 11.21
CA ARG A 152 3.64 -2.55 12.67
C ARG A 152 4.21 -1.18 13.02
N VAL A 153 3.62 -0.50 13.98
CA VAL A 153 4.03 0.86 14.37
C VAL A 153 5.49 0.89 14.84
N GLY A 154 5.94 -0.13 15.56
CA GLY A 154 7.34 -0.25 15.95
C GLY A 154 8.32 -0.32 14.78
N PHE A 155 7.91 -0.87 13.63
CA PHE A 155 8.70 -0.84 12.40
C PHE A 155 8.68 0.56 11.76
N LEU A 156 7.52 1.24 11.69
CA LEU A 156 7.42 2.60 11.15
C LEU A 156 8.39 3.56 11.84
N ARG A 157 8.53 3.47 13.16
CA ARG A 157 9.47 4.31 13.93
C ARG A 157 10.93 4.08 13.54
N ARG A 158 11.27 2.90 13.05
CA ARG A 158 12.63 2.53 12.61
C ARG A 158 12.85 2.79 11.12
N TYR A 159 11.79 2.84 10.33
CA TYR A 159 11.88 2.94 8.87
C TYR A 159 12.69 4.14 8.39
N SER A 160 12.47 5.33 8.97
CA SER A 160 13.18 6.55 8.61
C SER A 160 14.70 6.49 8.89
N SER A 161 15.14 5.57 9.75
CA SER A 161 16.58 5.34 10.02
C SER A 161 17.23 4.36 9.04
N LEU A 162 16.44 3.63 8.22
CA LEU A 162 16.96 2.70 7.23
C LEU A 162 17.54 3.47 6.02
N ALA A 163 18.80 3.22 5.73
CA ALA A 163 19.44 3.81 4.55
C ALA A 163 18.77 3.35 3.26
N PRO A 164 18.58 4.24 2.26
CA PRO A 164 18.06 3.85 0.96
C PRO A 164 18.88 2.75 0.31
N ALA A 165 18.20 1.71 -0.20
CA ALA A 165 18.85 0.54 -0.77
C ALA A 165 19.24 0.76 -2.24
N PRO A 166 20.36 0.15 -2.73
CA PRO A 166 20.69 0.19 -4.16
C PRO A 166 19.57 -0.36 -5.06
N LEU A 167 18.95 -1.47 -4.65
CA LEU A 167 17.83 -2.08 -5.39
C LEU A 167 16.60 -1.17 -5.46
N GLU A 168 16.28 -0.49 -4.38
CA GLU A 168 15.21 0.52 -4.31
C GLU A 168 15.41 1.63 -5.35
N LYS A 169 16.66 2.12 -5.47
CA LYS A 169 17.00 3.17 -6.45
C LYS A 169 16.96 2.66 -7.88
N THR A 170 17.42 1.44 -8.12
CA THR A 170 17.45 0.83 -9.46
C THR A 170 16.07 0.58 -10.02
N GLU A 171 15.19 -0.01 -9.21
CA GLU A 171 13.81 -0.34 -9.60
C GLU A 171 12.84 0.83 -9.38
N ALA A 172 13.23 1.88 -8.64
CA ALA A 172 12.36 2.93 -8.12
C ALA A 172 11.16 2.32 -7.37
N LEU A 173 11.45 1.43 -6.41
CA LEU A 173 10.49 0.67 -5.59
C LEU A 173 10.91 0.73 -4.11
N GLU A 174 10.24 1.57 -3.31
CA GLU A 174 10.59 1.82 -1.90
C GLU A 174 10.53 0.58 -1.02
N GLN A 175 9.63 -0.36 -1.31
CA GLN A 175 9.49 -1.59 -0.53
C GLN A 175 10.71 -2.51 -0.61
N LEU A 176 11.58 -2.33 -1.60
CA LEU A 176 12.85 -3.05 -1.68
C LEU A 176 13.82 -2.67 -0.57
N ARG A 177 13.68 -1.48 0.05
CA ARG A 177 14.43 -1.09 1.25
C ARG A 177 14.15 -2.05 2.41
N VAL A 178 12.88 -2.42 2.59
CA VAL A 178 12.45 -3.37 3.65
C VAL A 178 13.16 -4.70 3.49
N LEU A 179 13.10 -5.29 2.28
CA LEU A 179 13.74 -6.57 1.98
C LEU A 179 15.27 -6.49 2.07
N TRP A 180 15.87 -5.40 1.61
CA TRP A 180 17.32 -5.17 1.64
C TRP A 180 17.88 -5.19 3.06
N HIS A 181 17.14 -4.66 4.02
CA HIS A 181 17.52 -4.66 5.44
C HIS A 181 17.12 -5.93 6.20
N GLY A 182 16.68 -6.98 5.49
CA GLY A 182 16.39 -8.30 6.06
C GLY A 182 15.03 -8.41 6.75
N TYR A 183 14.16 -7.41 6.61
CA TYR A 183 12.78 -7.49 7.09
C TYR A 183 11.89 -8.24 6.11
N ARG A 184 10.77 -8.77 6.62
CA ARG A 184 9.81 -9.51 5.80
C ARG A 184 8.62 -8.66 5.43
N ILE A 185 8.08 -8.93 4.23
CA ILE A 185 6.82 -8.37 3.75
C ILE A 185 5.84 -9.51 3.53
N ALA A 186 4.79 -9.60 4.33
CA ALA A 186 3.69 -10.54 4.13
C ALA A 186 2.78 -10.04 3.00
N VAL A 187 2.28 -10.93 2.16
CA VAL A 187 1.50 -10.53 0.99
C VAL A 187 0.11 -11.17 1.02
N ALA A 188 -0.92 -10.35 1.08
CA ALA A 188 -2.31 -10.77 0.89
C ALA A 188 -2.59 -10.98 -0.60
N VAL A 189 -2.99 -12.19 -0.99
CA VAL A 189 -3.36 -12.49 -2.38
C VAL A 189 -4.85 -12.24 -2.57
N SER A 190 -5.19 -11.19 -3.30
CA SER A 190 -6.59 -10.85 -3.63
C SER A 190 -7.15 -11.82 -4.68
N ALA A 191 -8.38 -12.27 -4.50
CA ALA A 191 -9.08 -13.13 -5.45
C ALA A 191 -9.46 -12.39 -6.75
N GLY A 192 -9.54 -11.07 -6.74
CA GLY A 192 -9.87 -10.23 -7.88
C GLY A 192 -8.82 -9.16 -8.15
N ALA A 193 -8.90 -8.57 -9.34
CA ALA A 193 -8.04 -7.44 -9.69
C ALA A 193 -8.29 -6.26 -8.74
N VAL A 194 -7.21 -5.64 -8.28
CA VAL A 194 -7.27 -4.41 -7.49
C VAL A 194 -7.55 -3.25 -8.44
N ALA A 195 -8.52 -2.42 -8.07
CA ALA A 195 -8.84 -1.23 -8.86
C ALA A 195 -7.61 -0.30 -8.97
N PRO A 196 -7.40 0.33 -10.14
CA PRO A 196 -6.30 1.28 -10.28
C PRO A 196 -6.58 2.58 -9.48
N GLY A 197 -5.51 3.21 -9.02
CA GLY A 197 -5.57 4.57 -8.49
C GLY A 197 -5.89 5.62 -9.57
N VAL A 198 -6.05 6.86 -9.15
CA VAL A 198 -6.35 8.02 -10.03
C VAL A 198 -5.06 8.82 -10.24
N ASP A 199 -4.27 8.45 -11.23
CA ASP A 199 -2.99 9.10 -11.57
C ASP A 199 -3.15 10.14 -12.70
N THR A 200 -4.16 9.97 -13.56
CA THR A 200 -4.39 10.79 -14.74
C THR A 200 -5.81 11.38 -14.78
N PRO A 201 -6.06 12.45 -15.57
CA PRO A 201 -7.42 12.95 -15.82
C PRO A 201 -8.35 11.88 -16.39
N GLN A 202 -7.83 10.94 -17.18
CA GLN A 202 -8.58 9.83 -17.76
C GLN A 202 -9.05 8.85 -16.69
N ASP A 203 -8.19 8.55 -15.71
CA ASP A 203 -8.55 7.70 -14.55
C ASP A 203 -9.65 8.36 -13.74
N LEU A 204 -9.53 9.67 -13.50
CA LEU A 204 -10.54 10.43 -12.77
C LEU A 204 -11.93 10.34 -13.44
N GLU A 205 -12.00 10.48 -14.78
CA GLU A 205 -13.26 10.35 -15.52
C GLU A 205 -13.80 8.90 -15.50
N ALA A 206 -12.90 7.90 -15.52
CA ALA A 206 -13.30 6.50 -15.38
C ALA A 206 -13.91 6.23 -13.99
N VAL A 207 -13.26 6.70 -12.94
CA VAL A 207 -13.74 6.56 -11.55
C VAL A 207 -15.06 7.31 -11.33
N ARG A 208 -15.22 8.52 -11.89
CA ARG A 208 -16.49 9.26 -11.80
C ARG A 208 -17.66 8.48 -12.38
N ARG A 209 -17.44 7.78 -13.50
CA ARG A 209 -18.50 6.93 -14.11
C ARG A 209 -18.85 5.71 -13.27
N MET A 210 -17.90 5.20 -12.48
CA MET A 210 -18.13 4.05 -11.60
C MET A 210 -18.82 4.43 -10.28
N LEU A 211 -18.72 5.70 -9.88
CA LEU A 211 -19.31 6.22 -8.64
C LEU A 211 -20.65 6.95 -8.86
N ALA A 212 -21.05 7.22 -10.13
CA ALA A 212 -22.32 7.81 -10.49
C ALA A 212 -23.46 6.79 -10.49
#